data_d83f94cad666b5f4a3e94515c40bbec0
#
_entry.id   d83f94cad666b5f4a3e94515c40bbec0
#
_cell.length_a   1.000
_cell.length_b   1.000
_cell.length_c   1.000
_cell.angle_alpha   90.00
_cell.angle_beta   90.00
_cell.angle_gamma   90.00
#
_symmetry.space_group_name_H-M   'P 1'
#
loop_
_entity.id
_entity.type
_entity.pdbx_description
1 polymer ?
#
loop_
_entity_poly.entity_id
_entity_poly.type
_entity_poly.pdbx_seq_one_letter_code
_entity_poly.pdbx_strand_id
1 'polypeptide(L)'
;MNKSRHILKVMFYVLIVFALQALFTSSGSAAIGATTGDTSRSIAPFFTPATSAAKTPDADGFLRRWLLLEPINKPNRSNTVFTDSYIRKTFDTLYFPNQFTVVPRDGDRVTVAGQKLVWHALESTNFNIKLFRFAYGLNKQTYGVLFWAVTIVNSPREMKNVRMAVGSNSASMWWLNGKEAVILSGDRRMVMDDCVSKRLTLKKGRNVIRGAVINGPGLSDFCVRFINENGEPIKNLSLSLDKAGN
;
A
#
# COMPACT_ATOMS: atom_id res chain seq x y z
N MET A 1 61.05 15.61 -41.52
CA MET A 1 61.46 14.26 -41.08
C MET A 1 60.74 13.74 -39.84
N ASN A 2 59.62 14.33 -39.42
CA ASN A 2 58.98 13.98 -38.14
C ASN A 2 57.52 13.42 -38.24
N LYS A 3 56.89 13.49 -39.42
CA LYS A 3 55.53 12.93 -39.62
C LYS A 3 55.47 11.42 -39.88
N SER A 4 56.54 10.85 -40.47
CA SER A 4 56.63 9.42 -40.78
C SER A 4 56.78 8.53 -39.51
N ARG A 5 57.42 9.04 -38.45
CA ARG A 5 57.64 8.29 -37.22
C ARG A 5 56.36 8.22 -36.33
N HIS A 6 55.46 9.19 -36.46
CA HIS A 6 54.19 9.17 -35.70
C HIS A 6 53.18 8.18 -36.28
N ILE A 7 53.12 8.08 -37.61
CA ILE A 7 52.21 7.14 -38.30
C ILE A 7 52.62 5.69 -38.00
N LEU A 8 53.90 5.42 -37.97
CA LEU A 8 54.41 4.07 -37.67
C LEU A 8 54.15 3.64 -36.23
N LYS A 9 54.18 4.57 -35.27
CA LYS A 9 53.86 4.29 -33.86
C LYS A 9 52.35 4.04 -33.64
N VAL A 10 51.50 4.79 -34.34
CA VAL A 10 50.04 4.61 -34.24
C VAL A 10 49.61 3.29 -34.89
N MET A 11 50.21 2.90 -36.02
CA MET A 11 49.92 1.59 -36.61
C MET A 11 50.40 0.42 -35.74
N PHE A 12 51.50 0.57 -35.02
CA PHE A 12 52.01 -0.48 -34.14
C PHE A 12 51.13 -0.66 -32.89
N TYR A 13 50.55 0.42 -32.34
CA TYR A 13 49.57 0.35 -31.25
C TYR A 13 48.24 -0.25 -31.68
N VAL A 14 47.74 0.05 -32.85
CA VAL A 14 46.49 -0.51 -33.38
C VAL A 14 46.62 -2.02 -33.63
N LEU A 15 47.77 -2.49 -34.15
CA LEU A 15 48.06 -3.91 -34.34
C LEU A 15 48.19 -4.70 -33.03
N ILE A 16 48.71 -4.11 -31.97
CA ILE A 16 48.81 -4.76 -30.65
C ILE A 16 47.43 -4.88 -29.99
N VAL A 17 46.57 -3.90 -30.15
CA VAL A 17 45.19 -3.97 -29.62
C VAL A 17 44.38 -5.04 -30.32
N PHE A 18 44.54 -5.22 -31.63
CA PHE A 18 43.87 -6.31 -32.36
C PHE A 18 44.41 -7.70 -32.06
N ALA A 19 45.72 -7.82 -31.75
CA ALA A 19 46.34 -9.11 -31.38
C ALA A 19 45.96 -9.56 -29.97
N LEU A 20 45.63 -8.64 -29.04
CA LEU A 20 45.14 -8.99 -27.71
C LEU A 20 43.68 -9.39 -27.70
N GLN A 21 42.88 -9.00 -28.69
CA GLN A 21 41.49 -9.42 -28.78
C GLN A 21 41.30 -10.82 -29.39
N ALA A 22 42.26 -11.35 -30.07
CA ALA A 22 42.20 -12.68 -30.67
C ALA A 22 42.62 -13.83 -29.71
N LEU A 23 43.14 -13.52 -28.52
CA LEU A 23 43.59 -14.49 -27.51
C LEU A 23 42.54 -14.80 -26.42
N PHE A 24 41.33 -14.16 -26.48
CA PHE A 24 40.28 -14.36 -25.52
C PHE A 24 39.05 -15.13 -26.08
N THR A 25 39.16 -15.81 -27.20
CA THR A 25 38.05 -16.56 -27.79
C THR A 25 38.31 -18.08 -27.83
N SER A 26 38.82 -18.64 -26.75
CA SER A 26 38.73 -20.09 -26.52
C SER A 26 38.91 -20.44 -25.06
N SER A 27 37.89 -20.16 -24.29
CA SER A 27 37.68 -20.89 -23.04
C SER A 27 36.20 -21.18 -22.92
N GLY A 28 35.95 -22.44 -22.73
CA GLY A 28 34.71 -23.15 -22.74
C GLY A 28 33.51 -22.40 -22.20
N SER A 29 32.45 -22.44 -22.96
CA SER A 29 31.09 -22.15 -22.49
C SER A 29 30.72 -23.13 -21.39
N ALA A 30 31.17 -22.89 -20.17
CA ALA A 30 30.41 -23.32 -19.02
C ALA A 30 29.19 -22.42 -19.03
N ALA A 31 28.08 -22.95 -19.51
CA ALA A 31 26.77 -22.39 -19.26
C ALA A 31 26.62 -22.36 -17.73
N ILE A 32 27.03 -21.25 -17.11
CA ILE A 32 26.47 -20.84 -15.84
C ILE A 32 25.02 -20.56 -16.23
N GLY A 33 24.17 -21.55 -15.95
CA GLY A 33 22.75 -21.32 -15.87
C GLY A 33 22.57 -20.15 -14.91
N ALA A 34 22.50 -18.94 -15.43
CA ALA A 34 21.86 -17.87 -14.75
C ALA A 34 20.42 -18.39 -14.54
N THR A 35 20.18 -19.03 -13.41
CA THR A 35 18.88 -18.99 -12.81
C THR A 35 18.61 -17.51 -12.67
N THR A 36 17.98 -16.93 -13.70
CA THR A 36 17.15 -15.77 -13.54
C THR A 36 16.15 -16.24 -12.50
N GLY A 37 16.48 -16.04 -11.22
CA GLY A 37 15.52 -16.11 -10.17
C GLY A 37 14.45 -15.13 -10.63
N ASP A 38 13.37 -15.71 -11.15
CA ASP A 38 12.12 -15.01 -11.32
C ASP A 38 11.81 -14.48 -9.91
N THR A 39 12.23 -13.26 -9.63
CA THR A 39 11.75 -12.50 -8.49
C THR A 39 10.32 -12.17 -8.84
N SER A 40 9.48 -13.21 -8.89
CA SER A 40 8.06 -13.10 -9.09
C SER A 40 7.58 -12.08 -8.07
N ARG A 41 7.12 -10.94 -8.54
CA ARG A 41 6.58 -9.90 -7.69
C ARG A 41 5.49 -10.55 -6.86
N SER A 42 5.63 -10.52 -5.55
CA SER A 42 4.72 -11.17 -4.61
C SER A 42 4.34 -10.19 -3.51
N ILE A 43 3.12 -10.33 -3.02
CA ILE A 43 2.68 -9.62 -1.81
C ILE A 43 3.31 -10.20 -0.54
N ALA A 44 3.79 -11.46 -0.59
CA ALA A 44 4.56 -12.03 0.51
C ALA A 44 5.95 -11.35 0.62
N PRO A 45 6.54 -11.25 1.83
CA PRO A 45 6.03 -11.75 3.11
C PRO A 45 5.09 -10.77 3.86
N PHE A 46 4.66 -9.69 3.22
CA PHE A 46 3.93 -8.59 3.87
C PHE A 46 2.45 -8.89 4.10
N PHE A 47 1.88 -9.79 3.28
CA PHE A 47 0.47 -10.15 3.34
C PHE A 47 0.26 -11.64 3.16
N THR A 48 -0.77 -12.14 3.82
CA THR A 48 -1.37 -13.45 3.56
C THR A 48 -2.84 -13.28 3.17
N PRO A 49 -3.42 -14.20 2.38
CA PRO A 49 -4.86 -14.20 2.16
C PRO A 49 -5.62 -14.27 3.49
N ALA A 50 -6.66 -13.45 3.64
CA ALA A 50 -7.49 -13.50 4.83
C ALA A 50 -8.37 -14.75 4.81
N THR A 51 -8.47 -15.44 5.96
CA THR A 51 -9.37 -16.57 6.15
C THR A 51 -10.78 -16.10 6.53
N SER A 52 -11.78 -16.98 6.44
CA SER A 52 -13.15 -16.71 6.90
C SER A 52 -13.26 -16.57 8.42
N ALA A 53 -12.34 -17.16 9.19
CA ALA A 53 -12.33 -17.06 10.64
C ALA A 53 -12.12 -15.61 11.12
N ALA A 54 -12.94 -15.14 12.04
CA ALA A 54 -12.76 -13.83 12.65
C ALA A 54 -11.40 -13.75 13.37
N LYS A 55 -10.79 -12.57 13.35
CA LYS A 55 -9.51 -12.28 14.02
C LYS A 55 -9.69 -11.16 15.02
N THR A 56 -8.89 -11.15 16.06
CA THR A 56 -8.78 -10.00 16.98
C THR A 56 -7.74 -9.01 16.45
N PRO A 57 -7.78 -7.75 16.90
CA PRO A 57 -6.64 -6.86 16.74
C PRO A 57 -5.35 -7.52 17.29
N ASP A 58 -4.19 -7.06 16.89
CA ASP A 58 -2.93 -7.58 17.40
C ASP A 58 -2.67 -7.19 18.87
N ALA A 59 -1.51 -7.56 19.42
CA ALA A 59 -1.14 -7.29 20.81
C ALA A 59 -1.16 -5.80 21.17
N ASP A 60 -0.95 -4.93 20.21
CA ASP A 60 -0.96 -3.46 20.36
C ASP A 60 -2.28 -2.81 19.91
N GLY A 61 -3.28 -3.63 19.54
CA GLY A 61 -4.61 -3.19 19.14
C GLY A 61 -4.75 -2.82 17.66
N PHE A 62 -3.73 -3.02 16.82
CA PHE A 62 -3.79 -2.67 15.42
C PHE A 62 -4.66 -3.61 14.59
N LEU A 63 -5.40 -3.02 13.65
CA LEU A 63 -6.31 -3.72 12.74
C LEU A 63 -5.51 -4.19 11.52
N ARG A 64 -5.21 -5.49 11.44
CA ARG A 64 -4.34 -6.04 10.40
C ARG A 64 -5.08 -6.67 9.23
N ARG A 65 -6.40 -6.82 9.30
CA ARG A 65 -7.25 -7.47 8.31
C ARG A 65 -8.04 -6.45 7.51
N TRP A 66 -7.86 -6.45 6.19
CA TRP A 66 -8.44 -5.46 5.29
C TRP A 66 -8.84 -6.04 3.94
N LEU A 67 -9.89 -5.47 3.36
CA LEU A 67 -10.16 -5.50 1.92
C LEU A 67 -9.46 -4.30 1.29
N LEU A 68 -8.52 -4.57 0.41
CA LEU A 68 -7.74 -3.55 -0.29
C LEU A 68 -8.10 -3.54 -1.76
N LEU A 69 -8.48 -2.39 -2.30
CA LEU A 69 -8.66 -2.21 -3.74
C LEU A 69 -7.31 -1.99 -4.41
N GLU A 70 -7.10 -2.62 -5.55
CA GLU A 70 -5.98 -2.29 -6.43
C GLU A 70 -5.90 -0.78 -6.68
N PRO A 71 -4.68 -0.22 -6.85
CA PRO A 71 -4.49 1.23 -6.88
C PRO A 71 -5.20 1.89 -8.05
N ILE A 72 -5.92 2.96 -7.77
CA ILE A 72 -6.53 3.86 -8.74
C ILE A 72 -5.46 4.85 -9.19
N ASN A 73 -5.27 5.02 -10.49
CA ASN A 73 -4.34 6.01 -11.03
C ASN A 73 -4.79 7.44 -10.66
N LYS A 74 -3.94 8.15 -9.95
CA LYS A 74 -4.13 9.56 -9.52
C LYS A 74 -2.80 10.29 -9.54
N PRO A 75 -2.31 10.68 -10.73
CA PRO A 75 -0.98 11.25 -10.90
C PRO A 75 -0.75 12.47 -10.00
N ASN A 76 0.34 12.42 -9.23
CA ASN A 76 0.81 13.50 -8.39
C ASN A 76 2.34 13.56 -8.48
N ARG A 77 2.88 14.76 -8.66
CA ARG A 77 4.33 14.98 -8.76
C ARG A 77 5.01 15.24 -7.43
N SER A 78 4.23 15.64 -6.41
CA SER A 78 4.74 16.03 -5.09
C SER A 78 3.66 15.83 -4.03
N ASN A 79 4.08 15.49 -2.81
CA ASN A 79 3.20 15.37 -1.65
C ASN A 79 2.81 16.76 -1.07
N THR A 80 3.47 17.83 -1.47
CA THR A 80 3.18 19.19 -0.98
C THR A 80 1.79 19.69 -1.37
N VAL A 81 1.15 19.08 -2.38
CA VAL A 81 -0.21 19.41 -2.80
C VAL A 81 -1.29 18.84 -1.87
N PHE A 82 -0.96 17.94 -0.97
CA PHE A 82 -1.91 17.22 -0.12
C PHE A 82 -2.42 18.07 1.05
N THR A 83 -2.98 19.25 0.75
CA THR A 83 -3.71 20.06 1.72
C THR A 83 -5.06 19.43 2.08
N ASP A 84 -5.67 19.82 3.19
CA ASP A 84 -7.00 19.32 3.61
C ASP A 84 -8.04 19.52 2.49
N SER A 85 -8.06 20.67 1.85
CA SER A 85 -9.00 20.95 0.75
C SER A 85 -8.77 20.06 -0.46
N TYR A 86 -7.50 19.78 -0.82
CA TYR A 86 -7.16 18.88 -1.90
C TYR A 86 -7.61 17.45 -1.58
N ILE A 87 -7.33 16.97 -0.36
CA ILE A 87 -7.69 15.63 0.10
C ILE A 87 -9.20 15.46 0.09
N ARG A 88 -9.96 16.40 0.67
CA ARG A 88 -11.43 16.36 0.65
C ARG A 88 -11.96 16.29 -0.78
N LYS A 89 -11.55 17.22 -1.65
CA LYS A 89 -11.98 17.22 -3.06
C LYS A 89 -11.63 15.91 -3.76
N THR A 90 -10.45 15.36 -3.49
CA THR A 90 -10.00 14.11 -4.11
C THR A 90 -10.87 12.94 -3.67
N PHE A 91 -11.15 12.80 -2.37
CA PHE A 91 -11.92 11.66 -1.86
C PHE A 91 -13.43 11.82 -1.99
N ASP A 92 -13.94 13.04 -2.14
CA ASP A 92 -15.33 13.30 -2.51
C ASP A 92 -15.63 12.96 -3.99
N THR A 93 -14.58 12.85 -4.82
CA THR A 93 -14.72 12.38 -6.20
C THR A 93 -15.20 10.94 -6.20
N LEU A 94 -16.27 10.65 -6.94
CA LEU A 94 -16.80 9.30 -7.08
C LEU A 94 -16.00 8.54 -8.15
N TYR A 95 -15.13 7.64 -7.74
CA TYR A 95 -14.31 6.81 -8.64
C TYR A 95 -15.06 5.57 -9.11
N PHE A 96 -15.90 4.99 -8.25
CA PHE A 96 -16.71 3.81 -8.56
C PHE A 96 -18.04 3.84 -7.78
N PRO A 97 -19.07 3.13 -8.25
CA PRO A 97 -20.37 3.11 -7.59
C PRO A 97 -20.27 2.64 -6.14
N ASN A 98 -21.05 3.27 -5.26
CA ASN A 98 -21.15 2.91 -3.84
C ASN A 98 -19.84 2.98 -3.04
N GLN A 99 -18.86 3.75 -3.49
CA GLN A 99 -17.53 3.79 -2.86
C GLN A 99 -17.58 4.09 -1.35
N PHE A 100 -18.56 4.85 -0.86
CA PHE A 100 -18.73 5.18 0.57
C PHE A 100 -19.59 4.19 1.34
N THR A 101 -20.27 3.26 0.66
CA THR A 101 -21.19 2.31 1.29
C THR A 101 -20.81 0.85 1.05
N VAL A 102 -20.04 0.58 0.00
CA VAL A 102 -19.64 -0.78 -0.37
C VAL A 102 -18.91 -1.48 0.77
N VAL A 103 -19.27 -2.75 0.98
CA VAL A 103 -18.45 -3.72 1.69
C VAL A 103 -18.20 -4.83 0.68
N PRO A 104 -17.04 -4.79 0.02
CA PRO A 104 -16.73 -5.74 -1.04
C PRO A 104 -16.41 -7.12 -0.47
N ARG A 105 -16.31 -8.12 -1.36
CA ARG A 105 -15.76 -9.44 -1.08
C ARG A 105 -14.40 -9.58 -1.76
N ASP A 106 -13.66 -10.58 -1.36
CA ASP A 106 -12.45 -10.98 -2.09
C ASP A 106 -12.77 -11.29 -3.55
N GLY A 107 -11.99 -10.77 -4.47
CA GLY A 107 -12.19 -10.94 -5.92
C GLY A 107 -13.27 -10.04 -6.55
N ASP A 108 -14.05 -9.29 -5.77
CA ASP A 108 -14.99 -8.30 -6.33
C ASP A 108 -14.25 -7.30 -7.20
N ARG A 109 -14.93 -6.84 -8.26
CA ARG A 109 -14.33 -5.96 -9.27
C ARG A 109 -15.08 -4.65 -9.38
N VAL A 110 -14.32 -3.58 -9.61
CA VAL A 110 -14.85 -2.26 -9.97
C VAL A 110 -14.16 -1.74 -11.21
N THR A 111 -14.84 -0.91 -11.98
CA THR A 111 -14.24 -0.24 -13.14
C THR A 111 -14.04 1.23 -12.81
N VAL A 112 -12.80 1.71 -12.93
CA VAL A 112 -12.42 3.10 -12.70
C VAL A 112 -11.67 3.60 -13.93
N ALA A 113 -12.18 4.64 -14.56
CA ALA A 113 -11.59 5.22 -15.78
C ALA A 113 -11.21 4.15 -16.85
N GLY A 114 -12.09 3.16 -17.06
CA GLY A 114 -11.89 2.06 -18.01
C GLY A 114 -11.00 0.91 -17.51
N GLN A 115 -10.36 1.03 -16.34
CA GLN A 115 -9.55 -0.02 -15.75
C GLN A 115 -10.39 -0.90 -14.81
N LYS A 116 -10.26 -2.23 -14.95
CA LYS A 116 -10.85 -3.20 -14.03
C LYS A 116 -9.90 -3.40 -12.86
N LEU A 117 -10.34 -3.04 -11.66
CA LEU A 117 -9.61 -3.17 -10.41
C LEU A 117 -10.27 -4.23 -9.53
N VAL A 118 -9.47 -4.96 -8.77
CA VAL A 118 -9.91 -6.08 -7.93
C VAL A 118 -9.77 -5.73 -6.45
N TRP A 119 -10.71 -6.18 -5.64
CA TRP A 119 -10.62 -6.16 -4.18
C TRP A 119 -9.93 -7.43 -3.68
N HIS A 120 -8.98 -7.28 -2.77
CA HIS A 120 -8.21 -8.37 -2.17
C HIS A 120 -8.44 -8.41 -0.66
N ALA A 121 -8.92 -9.55 -0.17
CA ALA A 121 -9.06 -9.81 1.26
C ALA A 121 -7.72 -10.28 1.83
N LEU A 122 -7.05 -9.44 2.60
CA LEU A 122 -5.69 -9.66 3.06
C LEU A 122 -5.53 -9.45 4.57
N GLU A 123 -4.59 -10.19 5.13
CA GLU A 123 -4.09 -10.01 6.49
C GLU A 123 -2.63 -9.56 6.44
N SER A 124 -2.33 -8.41 7.02
CA SER A 124 -0.95 -7.91 7.12
C SER A 124 -0.17 -8.71 8.15
N THR A 125 1.07 -9.05 7.83
CA THR A 125 2.02 -9.65 8.77
C THR A 125 2.62 -8.62 9.73
N ASN A 126 2.48 -7.32 9.42
CA ASN A 126 2.95 -6.20 10.22
C ASN A 126 1.77 -5.45 10.85
N PHE A 127 2.06 -4.61 11.86
CA PHE A 127 1.07 -3.71 12.45
C PHE A 127 0.54 -2.68 11.45
N ASN A 128 1.35 -2.29 10.47
CA ASN A 128 1.00 -1.37 9.40
C ASN A 128 0.75 -2.10 8.07
N ILE A 129 -0.14 -1.54 7.28
CA ILE A 129 -0.57 -2.06 5.99
C ILE A 129 0.33 -1.47 4.91
N LYS A 130 1.19 -2.28 4.33
CA LYS A 130 2.22 -1.91 3.35
C LYS A 130 1.63 -1.74 1.94
N LEU A 131 0.91 -0.64 1.68
CA LEU A 131 0.24 -0.41 0.39
C LEU A 131 1.21 -0.39 -0.80
N PHE A 132 2.41 0.18 -0.61
CA PHE A 132 3.45 0.11 -1.64
C PHE A 132 3.76 -1.35 -2.01
N ARG A 133 3.94 -2.23 -1.02
CA ARG A 133 4.25 -3.65 -1.22
C ARG A 133 3.07 -4.41 -1.83
N PHE A 134 1.84 -4.05 -1.45
CA PHE A 134 0.63 -4.56 -2.07
C PHE A 134 0.61 -4.26 -3.58
N ALA A 135 0.73 -2.99 -3.98
CA ALA A 135 0.74 -2.61 -5.39
C ALA A 135 1.93 -3.23 -6.15
N TYR A 136 3.13 -3.16 -5.58
CA TYR A 136 4.32 -3.75 -6.19
C TYR A 136 4.19 -5.25 -6.42
N GLY A 137 3.69 -5.99 -5.42
CA GLY A 137 3.52 -7.45 -5.50
C GLY A 137 2.49 -7.88 -6.54
N LEU A 138 1.51 -7.03 -6.84
CA LEU A 138 0.51 -7.25 -7.87
C LEU A 138 0.92 -6.70 -9.26
N ASN A 139 2.15 -6.23 -9.40
CA ASN A 139 2.65 -5.59 -10.62
C ASN A 139 1.82 -4.35 -11.05
N LYS A 140 1.35 -3.59 -10.05
CA LYS A 140 0.58 -2.36 -10.24
C LYS A 140 1.43 -1.13 -9.98
N GLN A 141 0.92 0.04 -10.41
CA GLN A 141 1.57 1.32 -10.15
C GLN A 141 1.61 1.61 -8.64
N THR A 142 2.75 2.09 -8.15
CA THR A 142 3.02 2.33 -6.72
C THR A 142 3.01 3.82 -6.35
N TYR A 143 3.16 4.72 -7.33
CA TYR A 143 3.22 6.17 -7.14
C TYR A 143 2.15 6.87 -7.96
N GLY A 144 1.70 8.04 -7.51
CA GLY A 144 0.63 8.77 -8.16
C GLY A 144 -0.66 7.96 -8.18
N VAL A 145 -0.99 7.36 -7.06
CA VAL A 145 -2.12 6.44 -6.91
C VAL A 145 -2.94 6.74 -5.67
N LEU A 146 -4.16 6.25 -5.68
CA LEU A 146 -5.09 6.29 -4.57
C LEU A 146 -5.52 4.87 -4.24
N PHE A 147 -5.48 4.52 -2.96
CA PHE A 147 -5.92 3.23 -2.43
C PHE A 147 -7.22 3.40 -1.65
N TRP A 148 -8.08 2.39 -1.72
CA TRP A 148 -9.24 2.23 -0.85
C TRP A 148 -9.07 0.97 0.01
N ALA A 149 -9.40 1.11 1.28
CA ALA A 149 -9.33 0.03 2.27
C ALA A 149 -10.65 -0.05 3.04
N VAL A 150 -11.15 -1.26 3.26
CA VAL A 150 -12.37 -1.52 4.04
C VAL A 150 -12.11 -2.63 5.03
N THR A 151 -12.56 -2.47 6.26
CA THR A 151 -12.61 -3.55 7.25
C THR A 151 -13.89 -3.48 8.08
N ILE A 152 -14.29 -4.60 8.62
CA ILE A 152 -15.43 -4.70 9.55
C ILE A 152 -14.89 -4.99 10.93
N VAL A 153 -15.26 -4.12 11.88
CA VAL A 153 -14.96 -4.29 13.29
C VAL A 153 -16.25 -4.62 14.03
N ASN A 154 -16.29 -5.80 14.64
CA ASN A 154 -17.40 -6.22 15.47
C ASN A 154 -17.08 -5.93 16.94
N SER A 155 -17.91 -5.10 17.56
CA SER A 155 -17.80 -4.78 18.98
C SER A 155 -18.73 -5.67 19.81
N PRO A 156 -18.30 -6.26 20.93
CA PRO A 156 -19.15 -7.12 21.76
C PRO A 156 -20.29 -6.33 22.44
N ARG A 157 -20.15 -5.03 22.57
CA ARG A 157 -21.11 -4.11 23.17
C ARG A 157 -21.00 -2.73 22.52
N GLU A 158 -21.95 -1.85 22.80
CA GLU A 158 -21.76 -0.42 22.50
C GLU A 158 -20.60 0.12 23.33
N MET A 159 -19.66 0.83 22.67
CA MET A 159 -18.53 1.50 23.32
C MET A 159 -18.57 2.98 22.95
N LYS A 160 -18.86 3.82 23.93
CA LYS A 160 -18.84 5.28 23.78
C LYS A 160 -17.44 5.83 24.08
N ASN A 161 -17.18 7.06 23.60
CA ASN A 161 -15.95 7.79 23.85
C ASN A 161 -14.67 7.07 23.36
N VAL A 162 -14.80 6.14 22.43
CA VAL A 162 -13.62 5.56 21.76
C VAL A 162 -13.05 6.55 20.75
N ARG A 163 -11.79 6.44 20.45
CA ARG A 163 -11.12 7.23 19.42
C ARG A 163 -10.43 6.31 18.40
N MET A 164 -10.51 6.68 17.14
CA MET A 164 -9.74 6.03 16.08
C MET A 164 -8.38 6.72 15.99
N ALA A 165 -7.32 5.99 16.22
CA ALA A 165 -5.95 6.44 16.08
C ALA A 165 -5.38 5.90 14.77
N VAL A 166 -4.82 6.77 13.96
CA VAL A 166 -4.34 6.47 12.61
C VAL A 166 -2.94 7.01 12.42
N GLY A 167 -2.08 6.20 11.83
CA GLY A 167 -0.81 6.63 11.26
C GLY A 167 -0.79 6.37 9.77
N SER A 168 -0.17 7.27 9.00
CA SER A 168 0.02 7.10 7.56
C SER A 168 1.24 7.87 7.10
N ASN A 169 2.04 7.31 6.21
CA ASN A 169 3.13 8.05 5.55
C ASN A 169 2.68 8.74 4.26
N SER A 170 1.41 8.66 3.95
CA SER A 170 0.75 9.35 2.86
C SER A 170 -0.49 10.05 3.40
N ALA A 171 -0.99 11.04 2.67
CA ALA A 171 -2.22 11.70 3.07
C ALA A 171 -3.40 10.74 2.98
N SER A 172 -4.30 10.78 3.96
CA SER A 172 -5.39 9.83 4.06
C SER A 172 -6.63 10.41 4.74
N MET A 173 -7.77 9.79 4.50
CA MET A 173 -9.03 10.14 5.13
C MET A 173 -9.79 8.87 5.52
N TRP A 174 -10.45 8.91 6.67
CA TRP A 174 -11.01 7.73 7.32
C TRP A 174 -12.43 7.98 7.77
N TRP A 175 -13.28 6.96 7.61
CA TRP A 175 -14.70 7.00 7.98
C TRP A 175 -15.04 5.81 8.87
N LEU A 176 -15.86 6.07 9.88
CA LEU A 176 -16.51 5.05 10.69
C LEU A 176 -18.01 5.07 10.41
N ASN A 177 -18.58 3.96 9.95
CA ASN A 177 -20.00 3.84 9.64
C ASN A 177 -20.50 4.95 8.69
N GLY A 178 -19.68 5.35 7.72
CA GLY A 178 -19.97 6.39 6.73
C GLY A 178 -19.81 7.84 7.23
N LYS A 179 -19.41 8.04 8.50
CA LYS A 179 -19.10 9.38 9.04
C LYS A 179 -17.59 9.60 9.08
N GLU A 180 -17.14 10.77 8.64
CA GLU A 180 -15.74 11.18 8.74
C GLU A 180 -15.25 11.08 10.19
N ALA A 181 -14.10 10.46 10.38
CA ALA A 181 -13.47 10.27 11.67
C ALA A 181 -12.10 10.95 11.76
N VAL A 182 -11.24 10.76 10.75
CA VAL A 182 -9.86 11.26 10.74
C VAL A 182 -9.48 11.71 9.34
N ILE A 183 -8.74 12.81 9.25
CA ILE A 183 -8.03 13.25 8.05
C ILE A 183 -6.57 13.53 8.40
N LEU A 184 -5.66 13.02 7.57
CA LEU A 184 -4.23 13.29 7.64
C LEU A 184 -3.82 13.91 6.31
N SER A 185 -3.44 15.17 6.33
CA SER A 185 -2.97 15.92 5.17
C SER A 185 -1.46 16.15 5.22
N GLY A 186 -0.88 16.63 4.13
CA GLY A 186 0.52 16.97 4.00
C GLY A 186 1.42 15.81 3.62
N ASP A 187 2.71 16.12 3.51
CA ASP A 187 3.79 15.13 3.35
C ASP A 187 4.14 14.57 4.73
N ARG A 188 3.97 13.27 4.91
CA ARG A 188 4.01 12.64 6.23
C ARG A 188 4.96 11.45 6.25
N ARG A 189 5.48 11.17 7.44
CA ARG A 189 6.17 9.92 7.76
C ARG A 189 5.22 8.97 8.48
N MET A 190 5.47 7.67 8.39
CA MET A 190 4.73 6.67 9.13
C MET A 190 5.03 6.80 10.63
N VAL A 191 4.07 7.30 11.38
CA VAL A 191 4.10 7.42 12.84
C VAL A 191 2.82 6.77 13.37
N MET A 192 2.94 5.93 14.39
CA MET A 192 1.77 5.33 15.05
C MET A 192 0.97 6.43 15.77
N ASP A 193 -0.38 6.36 15.64
CA ASP A 193 -1.31 7.29 16.28
C ASP A 193 -1.05 8.78 15.97
N ASP A 194 -0.49 9.04 14.79
CA ASP A 194 -0.12 10.39 14.34
C ASP A 194 -1.32 11.35 14.31
N CYS A 195 -2.51 10.83 14.06
CA CYS A 195 -3.75 11.57 14.20
C CYS A 195 -4.82 10.73 14.93
N VAL A 196 -5.47 11.36 15.88
CA VAL A 196 -6.51 10.73 16.70
C VAL A 196 -7.85 11.46 16.49
N SER A 197 -8.90 10.70 16.20
CA SER A 197 -10.24 11.24 15.99
C SER A 197 -10.79 11.96 17.23
N LYS A 198 -11.86 12.73 17.03
CA LYS A 198 -12.78 13.08 18.12
C LYS A 198 -13.39 11.79 18.72
N ARG A 199 -14.11 11.92 19.85
CA ARG A 199 -14.83 10.81 20.45
C ARG A 199 -15.86 10.24 19.50
N LEU A 200 -15.83 8.92 19.33
CA LEU A 200 -16.71 8.13 18.48
C LEU A 200 -17.49 7.13 19.34
N THR A 201 -18.48 6.52 18.73
CA THR A 201 -19.19 5.38 19.31
C THR A 201 -19.06 4.18 18.39
N LEU A 202 -18.51 3.08 18.89
CA LEU A 202 -18.65 1.77 18.25
C LEU A 202 -20.00 1.19 18.67
N LYS A 203 -20.84 0.89 17.69
CA LYS A 203 -22.12 0.20 17.93
C LYS A 203 -21.83 -1.24 18.35
N LYS A 204 -22.72 -1.84 19.17
CA LYS A 204 -22.71 -3.29 19.38
C LYS A 204 -22.82 -4.01 18.02
N GLY A 205 -22.02 -5.04 17.82
CA GLY A 205 -21.92 -5.76 16.55
C GLY A 205 -21.12 -4.97 15.51
N ARG A 206 -21.60 -4.98 14.30
CA ARG A 206 -20.88 -4.56 13.09
C ARG A 206 -20.66 -3.05 12.96
N ASN A 207 -19.42 -2.67 12.81
CA ASN A 207 -18.98 -1.33 12.43
C ASN A 207 -18.09 -1.42 11.18
N VAL A 208 -18.27 -0.53 10.24
CA VAL A 208 -17.48 -0.52 8.99
C VAL A 208 -16.53 0.65 9.01
N ILE A 209 -15.24 0.35 8.86
CA ILE A 209 -14.19 1.35 8.67
C ILE A 209 -13.86 1.39 7.17
N ARG A 210 -13.76 2.58 6.63
CA ARG A 210 -13.21 2.85 5.30
C ARG A 210 -12.05 3.80 5.41
N GLY A 211 -11.02 3.57 4.58
CA GLY A 211 -9.89 4.47 4.45
C GLY A 211 -9.58 4.71 2.99
N ALA A 212 -9.27 5.95 2.67
CA ALA A 212 -8.70 6.33 1.40
C ALA A 212 -7.30 6.91 1.64
N VAL A 213 -6.31 6.42 0.90
CA VAL A 213 -4.90 6.82 1.03
C VAL A 213 -4.40 7.25 -0.33
N ILE A 214 -3.90 8.49 -0.44
CA ILE A 214 -3.30 8.99 -1.68
C ILE A 214 -1.80 9.03 -1.55
N ASN A 215 -1.10 8.48 -2.54
CA ASN A 215 0.35 8.46 -2.58
C ASN A 215 0.87 9.23 -3.79
N GLY A 216 1.76 10.18 -3.52
CA GLY A 216 2.65 10.77 -4.52
C GLY A 216 3.97 10.00 -4.57
N PRO A 217 5.12 10.66 -4.67
CA PRO A 217 6.43 10.01 -4.53
C PRO A 217 6.63 9.44 -3.14
N GLY A 218 7.23 8.25 -3.04
CA GLY A 218 7.60 7.62 -1.77
C GLY A 218 6.84 6.34 -1.45
N LEU A 219 6.97 5.86 -0.23
CA LEU A 219 6.27 4.69 0.28
C LEU A 219 4.86 5.07 0.73
N SER A 220 3.95 4.12 0.74
CA SER A 220 2.60 4.28 1.27
C SER A 220 2.26 3.14 2.22
N ASP A 221 2.00 3.52 3.45
CA ASP A 221 1.60 2.62 4.52
C ASP A 221 0.55 3.31 5.38
N PHE A 222 -0.24 2.54 6.10
CA PHE A 222 -1.09 3.06 7.18
C PHE A 222 -1.18 2.06 8.33
N CYS A 223 -1.52 2.55 9.51
CA CYS A 223 -1.99 1.72 10.62
C CYS A 223 -3.21 2.35 11.26
N VAL A 224 -4.09 1.51 11.81
CA VAL A 224 -5.32 1.94 12.48
C VAL A 224 -5.52 1.09 13.73
N ARG A 225 -5.87 1.75 14.81
CA ARG A 225 -6.38 1.10 16.02
C ARG A 225 -7.44 1.94 16.72
N PHE A 226 -8.20 1.34 17.63
CA PHE A 226 -9.06 2.07 18.52
C PHE A 226 -8.42 2.17 19.90
N ILE A 227 -8.57 3.34 20.51
CA ILE A 227 -8.11 3.60 21.88
C ILE A 227 -9.29 4.11 22.73
N ASN A 228 -9.22 3.82 24.02
CA ASN A 228 -10.19 4.32 25.00
C ASN A 228 -9.87 5.78 25.41
N GLU A 229 -10.58 6.29 26.41
CA GLU A 229 -10.38 7.66 26.91
C GLU A 229 -9.00 7.88 27.54
N ASN A 230 -8.40 6.82 28.10
CA ASN A 230 -7.07 6.85 28.72
C ASN A 230 -5.94 6.71 27.68
N GLY A 231 -6.26 6.52 26.41
CA GLY A 231 -5.28 6.28 25.34
C GLY A 231 -4.86 4.81 25.21
N GLU A 232 -5.50 3.89 25.93
CA GLU A 232 -5.16 2.47 25.91
C GLU A 232 -5.82 1.77 24.71
N PRO A 233 -5.11 0.84 24.04
CA PRO A 233 -5.64 0.09 22.91
C PRO A 233 -6.84 -0.79 23.27
N ILE A 234 -7.88 -0.75 22.45
CA ILE A 234 -9.07 -1.61 22.58
C ILE A 234 -8.82 -2.89 21.80
N LYS A 235 -8.66 -4.02 22.49
CA LYS A 235 -8.28 -5.31 21.90
C LYS A 235 -9.44 -6.32 21.83
N ASN A 236 -10.53 -6.09 22.58
CA ASN A 236 -11.69 -6.99 22.64
C ASN A 236 -12.68 -6.77 21.49
N LEU A 237 -12.15 -6.51 20.30
CA LEU A 237 -12.88 -6.40 19.05
C LEU A 237 -12.62 -7.66 18.21
N SER A 238 -13.49 -7.95 17.25
CA SER A 238 -13.19 -8.95 16.22
C SER A 238 -13.27 -8.35 14.82
N LEU A 239 -12.39 -8.79 13.93
CA LEU A 239 -12.28 -8.34 12.57
C LEU A 239 -12.86 -9.38 11.63
N SER A 240 -13.78 -8.99 10.77
CA SER A 240 -14.32 -9.84 9.71
C SER A 240 -14.31 -9.08 8.39
N LEU A 241 -14.38 -9.81 7.28
CA LEU A 241 -14.46 -9.26 5.93
C LEU A 241 -15.76 -9.67 5.22
N ASP A 242 -16.54 -10.54 5.85
CA ASP A 242 -17.79 -11.01 5.28
C ASP A 242 -18.92 -10.04 5.60
N LYS A 243 -19.80 -9.82 4.62
CA LYS A 243 -21.15 -9.37 4.93
C LYS A 243 -21.69 -10.39 5.93
N ALA A 244 -22.19 -9.94 7.09
CA ALA A 244 -22.84 -10.81 8.06
C ALA A 244 -23.69 -11.82 7.28
N GLY A 245 -23.43 -13.11 7.52
CA GLY A 245 -24.25 -14.16 6.92
C GLY A 245 -25.71 -13.90 7.26
N ASN A 246 -26.57 -14.07 6.28
CA ASN A 246 -27.99 -14.22 6.50
C ASN A 246 -28.23 -15.38 7.46
#